data_1f6ed258fe3d59bb61e5acbc87e766cc
#
_entry.id   1f6ed258fe3d59bb61e5acbc87e766cc
#
_cell.length_a   1.000
_cell.length_b   1.000
_cell.length_c   1.000
_cell.angle_alpha   90.00
_cell.angle_beta   90.00
_cell.angle_gamma   90.00
#
_symmetry.space_group_name_H-M   'P 1'
#
loop_
_entity.id
_entity.type
_entity.pdbx_description
1 polymer ?
#
loop_
_entity_poly.entity_id
_entity_poly.type
_entity_poly.pdbx_seq_one_letter_code
_entity_poly.pdbx_strand_id
1 'polypeptide(L)'
;MFGWVGFGVGWPYADKAEIGLRSSWLKERLTLDFSFYSNRDKDLLVKIPVAHEFGYTGQYKQGMEITNRGVELSLSGKLVEQPGDGWQWLVGAHLAFNHNELSALPDGLQQTEVDGRLLRVGEAVDRFYVLENNGIYLSDAEVPVKDGKKMTVNGVELKAGDPKWGDRNGDNKITDEDKVLKGHSLPKYTGGFSTQLKFKRFDLGASFFFAAGQSAMNYRAYQQYDFTTLDKGDNLAGVKEIFFWQSGNVPMDYPRYNVLSGVHPYRADQDLYLEKVS
;
A
#
# COMPACT_ATOMS: atom_id res chain seq x y z
N MET A 1 14.08 -17.70 15.18
CA MET A 1 12.97 -17.27 16.04
C MET A 1 11.89 -18.36 15.94
N PHE A 2 11.59 -19.05 17.01
CA PHE A 2 10.64 -20.17 16.98
C PHE A 2 9.25 -19.64 17.37
N GLY A 3 8.26 -19.88 16.50
CA GLY A 3 6.85 -19.69 16.84
C GLY A 3 6.24 -21.02 17.30
N TRP A 4 5.40 -20.98 18.29
CA TRP A 4 4.66 -22.16 18.71
C TRP A 4 3.40 -22.34 17.85
N VAL A 5 3.23 -23.52 17.29
CA VAL A 5 2.00 -23.91 16.55
C VAL A 5 1.19 -24.81 17.47
N GLY A 6 -0.03 -24.39 17.83
CA GLY A 6 -0.92 -25.17 18.66
C GLY A 6 -1.34 -26.49 17.97
N PHE A 7 -1.65 -27.51 18.75
CA PHE A 7 -2.27 -28.74 18.25
C PHE A 7 -3.65 -28.41 17.63
N GLY A 8 -3.90 -28.93 16.44
CA GLY A 8 -5.23 -28.80 15.80
C GLY A 8 -5.28 -27.79 14.66
N VAL A 9 -4.17 -27.48 14.00
CA VAL A 9 -4.16 -26.68 12.77
C VAL A 9 -4.84 -27.49 11.67
N GLY A 10 -5.98 -26.99 11.19
CA GLY A 10 -6.69 -27.52 10.03
C GLY A 10 -6.14 -26.98 8.71
N TRP A 11 -6.70 -27.43 7.60
CA TRP A 11 -6.38 -26.88 6.29
C TRP A 11 -7.19 -25.60 6.03
N PRO A 12 -6.56 -24.52 5.55
CA PRO A 12 -7.32 -23.38 5.05
C PRO A 12 -8.13 -23.79 3.82
N TYR A 13 -9.29 -23.17 3.65
CA TYR A 13 -10.16 -23.42 2.51
C TYR A 13 -10.75 -22.13 1.96
N ALA A 14 -11.29 -22.17 0.75
CA ALA A 14 -11.86 -21.01 0.10
C ALA A 14 -13.28 -21.30 -0.40
N ASP A 15 -14.20 -20.39 -0.07
CA ASP A 15 -15.52 -20.31 -0.70
C ASP A 15 -15.39 -19.36 -1.92
N LYS A 16 -15.76 -19.86 -3.09
CA LYS A 16 -15.68 -19.08 -4.34
C LYS A 16 -17.03 -19.05 -5.01
N ALA A 17 -17.47 -17.86 -5.36
CA ALA A 17 -18.66 -17.63 -6.17
C ALA A 17 -18.30 -16.72 -7.34
N GLU A 18 -18.75 -17.09 -8.54
CA GLU A 18 -18.53 -16.31 -9.75
C GLU A 18 -19.79 -16.36 -10.62
N ILE A 19 -20.12 -15.22 -11.20
CA ILE A 19 -21.17 -15.06 -12.21
C ILE A 19 -20.54 -14.42 -13.42
N GLY A 20 -20.58 -15.08 -14.56
CA GLY A 20 -20.05 -14.61 -15.82
C GLY A 20 -21.12 -14.46 -16.89
N LEU A 21 -20.94 -13.49 -17.76
CA LEU A 21 -21.74 -13.29 -18.96
C LEU A 21 -20.80 -13.13 -20.16
N ARG A 22 -21.03 -13.98 -21.18
CA ARG A 22 -20.39 -13.79 -22.49
C ARG A 22 -21.45 -13.46 -23.52
N SER A 23 -21.21 -12.41 -24.28
CA SER A 23 -22.10 -11.99 -25.37
C SER A 23 -21.28 -11.65 -26.62
N SER A 24 -21.76 -12.10 -27.76
CA SER A 24 -21.14 -11.84 -29.06
C SER A 24 -22.13 -11.23 -30.03
N TRP A 25 -21.70 -10.20 -30.74
CA TRP A 25 -22.50 -9.43 -31.69
C TRP A 25 -21.79 -9.33 -33.04
N LEU A 26 -22.55 -8.87 -34.04
CA LEU A 26 -22.04 -8.57 -35.38
C LEU A 26 -21.39 -9.81 -36.05
N LYS A 27 -22.02 -10.98 -35.95
CA LYS A 27 -21.49 -12.27 -36.43
C LYS A 27 -20.13 -12.59 -35.79
N GLU A 28 -20.06 -12.49 -34.47
CA GLU A 28 -18.85 -12.76 -33.65
C GLU A 28 -17.67 -11.81 -33.90
N ARG A 29 -17.95 -10.65 -34.50
CA ARG A 29 -16.90 -9.64 -34.68
C ARG A 29 -16.65 -8.81 -33.43
N LEU A 30 -17.60 -8.78 -32.50
CA LEU A 30 -17.48 -8.11 -31.21
C LEU A 30 -17.90 -9.08 -30.12
N THR A 31 -17.02 -9.32 -29.15
CA THR A 31 -17.29 -10.19 -27.99
C THR A 31 -16.99 -9.45 -26.72
N LEU A 32 -17.95 -9.50 -25.80
CA LEU A 32 -17.86 -8.98 -24.45
C LEU A 32 -17.89 -10.15 -23.48
N ASP A 33 -16.91 -10.18 -22.58
CA ASP A 33 -16.90 -11.04 -21.40
C ASP A 33 -16.97 -10.16 -20.17
N PHE A 34 -17.89 -10.47 -19.28
CA PHE A 34 -18.07 -9.83 -17.99
C PHE A 34 -18.10 -10.90 -16.92
N SER A 35 -17.34 -10.73 -15.84
CA SER A 35 -17.48 -11.57 -14.65
C SER A 35 -17.49 -10.74 -13.37
N PHE A 36 -18.26 -11.21 -12.42
CA PHE A 36 -18.24 -10.77 -11.01
C PHE A 36 -17.87 -11.96 -10.16
N TYR A 37 -16.90 -11.77 -9.26
CA TYR A 37 -16.49 -12.82 -8.34
C TYR A 37 -16.49 -12.35 -6.89
N SER A 38 -16.68 -13.32 -5.97
CA SER A 38 -16.52 -13.17 -4.53
C SER A 38 -15.81 -14.41 -3.98
N ASN A 39 -14.57 -14.25 -3.58
CA ASN A 39 -13.75 -15.30 -3.02
C ASN A 39 -13.50 -15.00 -1.55
N ARG A 40 -13.75 -15.93 -0.67
CA ARG A 40 -13.50 -15.83 0.78
C ARG A 40 -12.59 -16.96 1.21
N ASP A 41 -11.34 -16.60 1.51
CA ASP A 41 -10.34 -17.51 2.06
C ASP A 41 -10.54 -17.55 3.57
N LYS A 42 -10.69 -18.76 4.13
CA LYS A 42 -11.04 -19.02 5.53
C LYS A 42 -9.98 -19.84 6.22
N ASP A 43 -10.00 -19.77 7.54
CA ASP A 43 -9.11 -20.51 8.41
C ASP A 43 -7.62 -20.33 8.10
N LEU A 44 -7.26 -19.14 7.60
CA LEU A 44 -5.87 -18.78 7.37
C LEU A 44 -5.12 -18.65 8.71
N LEU A 45 -3.84 -19.01 8.67
CA LEU A 45 -2.93 -18.84 9.82
C LEU A 45 -2.45 -17.40 9.90
N VAL A 46 -2.52 -16.83 11.09
CA VAL A 46 -1.95 -15.53 11.41
C VAL A 46 -1.15 -15.59 12.70
N LYS A 47 -0.06 -14.87 12.76
CA LYS A 47 0.75 -14.75 13.97
C LYS A 47 0.13 -13.70 14.88
N ILE A 48 -0.33 -14.08 16.05
CA ILE A 48 -0.86 -13.16 17.07
C ILE A 48 0.25 -12.89 18.08
N PRO A 49 0.57 -11.62 18.37
CA PRO A 49 1.54 -11.29 19.42
C PRO A 49 1.04 -11.79 20.77
N VAL A 50 1.95 -12.27 21.59
CA VAL A 50 1.67 -12.72 22.95
C VAL A 50 2.57 -12.00 23.92
N ALA A 51 2.19 -11.97 25.21
CA ALA A 51 2.99 -11.34 26.25
C ALA A 51 4.39 -11.96 26.32
N HIS A 52 5.41 -11.14 26.53
CA HIS A 52 6.81 -11.55 26.56
C HIS A 52 7.12 -12.59 27.64
N GLU A 53 6.31 -12.66 28.68
CA GLU A 53 6.43 -13.64 29.79
C GLU A 53 6.32 -15.09 29.32
N PHE A 54 5.70 -15.33 28.16
CA PHE A 54 5.61 -16.69 27.57
C PHE A 54 6.90 -17.13 26.85
N GLY A 55 7.92 -16.28 26.74
CA GLY A 55 9.21 -16.62 26.15
C GLY A 55 9.24 -16.64 24.62
N TYR A 56 8.12 -16.26 23.93
CA TYR A 56 8.06 -16.10 22.47
C TYR A 56 7.31 -14.83 22.08
N THR A 57 7.57 -14.35 20.87
CA THR A 57 7.04 -13.07 20.38
C THR A 57 5.64 -13.19 19.73
N GLY A 58 5.14 -14.40 19.53
CA GLY A 58 3.83 -14.61 18.93
C GLY A 58 3.47 -16.08 18.81
N GLN A 59 2.19 -16.34 18.70
CA GLN A 59 1.57 -17.65 18.48
C GLN A 59 0.84 -17.64 17.14
N TYR A 60 1.02 -18.70 16.35
CA TYR A 60 0.21 -18.89 15.13
C TYR A 60 -1.16 -19.43 15.54
N LYS A 61 -2.20 -18.70 15.12
CA LYS A 61 -3.61 -19.09 15.29
C LYS A 61 -4.29 -19.16 13.94
N GLN A 62 -5.22 -20.10 13.81
CA GLN A 62 -6.09 -20.27 12.68
C GLN A 62 -7.38 -19.48 12.90
N GLY A 63 -8.04 -19.07 11.80
CA GLY A 63 -9.31 -18.34 11.86
C GLY A 63 -9.25 -16.93 11.29
N MET A 64 -8.14 -16.54 10.61
CA MET A 64 -8.15 -15.33 9.80
C MET A 64 -8.91 -15.59 8.49
N GLU A 65 -9.76 -14.64 8.10
CA GLU A 65 -10.54 -14.72 6.86
C GLU A 65 -10.33 -13.46 6.02
N ILE A 66 -10.12 -13.67 4.73
CA ILE A 66 -9.94 -12.58 3.75
C ILE A 66 -10.96 -12.75 2.64
N THR A 67 -11.67 -11.67 2.33
CA THR A 67 -12.62 -11.64 1.22
C THR A 67 -12.09 -10.78 0.09
N ASN A 68 -12.07 -11.32 -1.13
CA ASN A 68 -11.76 -10.63 -2.36
C ASN A 68 -13.02 -10.59 -3.23
N ARG A 69 -13.46 -9.39 -3.61
CA ARG A 69 -14.59 -9.18 -4.52
C ARG A 69 -14.12 -8.36 -5.70
N GLY A 70 -14.53 -8.75 -6.89
CA GLY A 70 -14.07 -8.02 -8.06
C GLY A 70 -14.97 -8.16 -9.26
N VAL A 71 -14.67 -7.32 -10.23
CA VAL A 71 -15.32 -7.29 -11.53
C VAL A 71 -14.24 -7.35 -12.60
N GLU A 72 -14.45 -8.19 -13.59
CA GLU A 72 -13.59 -8.30 -14.76
C GLU A 72 -14.41 -8.05 -16.02
N LEU A 73 -13.88 -7.24 -16.90
CA LEU A 73 -14.47 -6.89 -18.18
C LEU A 73 -13.44 -7.09 -19.28
N SER A 74 -13.79 -7.85 -20.30
CA SER A 74 -12.97 -8.00 -21.49
C SER A 74 -13.80 -7.73 -22.74
N LEU A 75 -13.25 -6.95 -23.64
CA LEU A 75 -13.84 -6.62 -24.93
C LEU A 75 -12.85 -7.02 -26.02
N SER A 76 -13.29 -7.79 -26.97
CA SER A 76 -12.50 -8.14 -28.16
C SER A 76 -13.26 -7.88 -29.42
N GLY A 77 -12.58 -7.37 -30.44
CA GLY A 77 -13.19 -7.00 -31.69
C GLY A 77 -12.33 -7.25 -32.90
N LYS A 78 -12.97 -7.72 -33.98
CA LYS A 78 -12.43 -7.80 -35.32
C LYS A 78 -12.89 -6.57 -36.11
N LEU A 79 -12.11 -5.50 -36.11
CA LEU A 79 -12.49 -4.25 -36.76
C LEU A 79 -12.49 -4.39 -38.28
N VAL A 80 -11.49 -5.07 -38.82
CA VAL A 80 -11.37 -5.36 -40.24
C VAL A 80 -11.07 -6.85 -40.39
N GLU A 81 -11.75 -7.50 -41.31
CA GLU A 81 -11.49 -8.90 -41.67
C GLU A 81 -11.80 -9.07 -43.16
N GLN A 82 -10.77 -8.98 -44.00
CA GLN A 82 -10.85 -9.21 -45.42
C GLN A 82 -10.41 -10.61 -45.78
N PRO A 83 -11.06 -11.29 -46.73
CA PRO A 83 -10.66 -12.65 -47.15
C PRO A 83 -9.26 -12.72 -47.75
N GLY A 84 -8.60 -13.87 -47.57
CA GLY A 84 -7.28 -14.13 -48.11
C GLY A 84 -6.19 -13.28 -47.44
N ASP A 85 -5.25 -12.77 -48.26
CA ASP A 85 -4.12 -11.93 -47.79
C ASP A 85 -4.52 -10.46 -47.51
N GLY A 86 -5.81 -10.16 -47.36
CA GLY A 86 -6.30 -8.84 -47.09
C GLY A 86 -6.00 -8.34 -45.68
N TRP A 87 -6.55 -7.15 -45.33
CA TRP A 87 -6.39 -6.56 -44.03
C TRP A 87 -7.18 -7.34 -42.97
N GLN A 88 -6.50 -7.63 -41.86
CA GLN A 88 -7.14 -8.11 -40.63
C GLN A 88 -6.68 -7.22 -39.48
N TRP A 89 -7.64 -6.66 -38.76
CA TRP A 89 -7.37 -5.83 -37.60
C TRP A 89 -8.17 -6.32 -36.39
N LEU A 90 -7.45 -6.83 -35.40
CA LEU A 90 -7.97 -7.32 -34.13
C LEU A 90 -7.63 -6.32 -33.04
N VAL A 91 -8.56 -6.06 -32.17
CA VAL A 91 -8.35 -5.25 -30.97
C VAL A 91 -8.91 -5.96 -29.74
N GLY A 92 -8.28 -5.74 -28.60
CA GLY A 92 -8.72 -6.28 -27.32
C GLY A 92 -8.50 -5.25 -26.22
N ALA A 93 -9.41 -5.19 -25.28
CA ALA A 93 -9.24 -4.42 -24.06
C ALA A 93 -9.75 -5.25 -22.89
N HIS A 94 -9.08 -5.17 -21.74
CA HIS A 94 -9.55 -5.78 -20.51
C HIS A 94 -9.36 -4.81 -19.35
N LEU A 95 -10.26 -4.89 -18.37
CA LEU A 95 -10.23 -4.10 -17.15
C LEU A 95 -10.67 -4.99 -16.01
N ALA A 96 -9.93 -4.97 -14.91
CA ALA A 96 -10.27 -5.65 -13.68
C ALA A 96 -10.22 -4.69 -12.49
N PHE A 97 -11.17 -4.86 -11.60
CA PHE A 97 -11.24 -4.17 -10.31
C PHE A 97 -11.30 -5.22 -9.22
N ASN A 98 -10.46 -5.09 -8.17
CA ASN A 98 -10.51 -5.95 -7.00
C ASN A 98 -10.61 -5.13 -5.72
N HIS A 99 -11.46 -5.57 -4.82
CA HIS A 99 -11.58 -5.08 -3.45
C HIS A 99 -11.24 -6.22 -2.47
N ASN A 100 -10.19 -5.99 -1.69
CA ASN A 100 -9.72 -6.90 -0.65
C ASN A 100 -10.16 -6.40 0.72
N GLU A 101 -10.62 -7.30 1.59
CA GLU A 101 -11.09 -6.98 2.94
C GLU A 101 -10.74 -8.11 3.91
N LEU A 102 -10.18 -7.77 5.06
CA LEU A 102 -10.03 -8.69 6.20
C LEU A 102 -11.40 -8.88 6.85
N SER A 103 -11.99 -10.04 6.69
CA SER A 103 -13.35 -10.32 7.15
C SER A 103 -13.42 -10.81 8.60
N ALA A 104 -12.38 -11.49 9.07
CA ALA A 104 -12.30 -11.96 10.46
C ALA A 104 -10.84 -12.18 10.91
N LEU A 105 -10.64 -12.12 12.21
CA LEU A 105 -9.44 -12.54 12.91
C LEU A 105 -9.75 -13.61 13.95
N PRO A 106 -8.78 -14.45 14.34
CA PRO A 106 -8.96 -15.46 15.40
C PRO A 106 -9.50 -14.86 16.69
N ASP A 107 -10.25 -15.65 17.45
CA ASP A 107 -10.79 -15.30 18.77
C ASP A 107 -11.67 -14.03 18.80
N GLY A 108 -12.21 -13.61 17.65
CA GLY A 108 -13.04 -12.40 17.56
C GLY A 108 -12.26 -11.08 17.70
N LEU A 109 -10.94 -11.11 17.56
CA LEU A 109 -10.10 -9.92 17.57
C LEU A 109 -10.55 -8.95 16.46
N GLN A 110 -10.59 -7.67 16.76
CA GLN A 110 -10.92 -6.62 15.79
C GLN A 110 -9.69 -6.12 15.05
N GLN A 111 -8.52 -6.22 15.66
CA GLN A 111 -7.26 -5.86 15.04
C GLN A 111 -6.08 -6.60 15.71
N THR A 112 -5.00 -6.72 14.96
CA THR A 112 -3.71 -7.23 15.47
C THR A 112 -2.57 -6.62 14.68
N GLU A 113 -1.42 -6.45 15.31
CA GLU A 113 -0.22 -6.00 14.61
C GLU A 113 0.71 -7.20 14.37
N VAL A 114 1.14 -7.37 13.13
CA VAL A 114 2.02 -8.46 12.70
C VAL A 114 3.15 -7.88 11.87
N ASP A 115 4.38 -8.02 12.36
CA ASP A 115 5.60 -7.58 11.68
C ASP A 115 5.51 -6.13 11.15
N GLY A 116 4.99 -5.20 11.98
CA GLY A 116 4.84 -3.78 11.68
C GLY A 116 3.66 -3.44 10.74
N ARG A 117 2.76 -4.40 10.49
CA ARG A 117 1.52 -4.19 9.76
C ARG A 117 0.32 -4.30 10.70
N LEU A 118 -0.56 -3.34 10.63
CA LEU A 118 -1.84 -3.41 11.33
C LEU A 118 -2.86 -4.14 10.44
N LEU A 119 -3.33 -5.30 10.92
CA LEU A 119 -4.47 -6.02 10.38
C LEU A 119 -5.71 -5.61 11.17
N ARG A 120 -6.70 -5.02 10.51
CA ARG A 120 -7.97 -4.60 11.12
C ARG A 120 -9.14 -5.14 10.34
N VAL A 121 -10.11 -5.73 11.04
CA VAL A 121 -11.34 -6.24 10.43
C VAL A 121 -12.10 -5.09 9.75
N GLY A 122 -12.56 -5.34 8.53
CA GLY A 122 -13.20 -4.34 7.67
C GLY A 122 -12.24 -3.51 6.81
N GLU A 123 -10.92 -3.66 6.99
CA GLU A 123 -9.90 -2.97 6.19
C GLU A 123 -9.20 -3.95 5.25
N ALA A 124 -8.60 -3.43 4.18
CA ALA A 124 -7.78 -4.25 3.29
C ALA A 124 -6.49 -4.69 3.97
N VAL A 125 -6.05 -5.93 3.71
CA VAL A 125 -4.83 -6.49 4.32
C VAL A 125 -3.53 -5.90 3.75
N ASP A 126 -3.62 -5.18 2.64
CA ASP A 126 -2.50 -4.65 1.87
C ASP A 126 -2.20 -3.18 2.19
N ARG A 127 -2.80 -2.62 3.26
CA ARG A 127 -2.58 -1.23 3.65
C ARG A 127 -1.27 -1.04 4.41
N PHE A 128 -0.70 0.14 4.25
CA PHE A 128 0.47 0.57 5.00
C PHE A 128 0.05 1.20 6.34
N TYR A 129 0.78 0.84 7.40
CA TYR A 129 0.57 1.38 8.75
C TYR A 129 1.66 2.39 9.05
N VAL A 130 1.32 3.68 8.94
CA VAL A 130 2.29 4.78 8.90
C VAL A 130 1.84 5.98 9.71
N LEU A 131 2.80 6.77 10.21
CA LEU A 131 2.53 8.09 10.74
C LEU A 131 2.12 9.05 9.62
N GLU A 132 1.05 9.79 9.83
CA GLU A 132 0.58 10.79 8.87
C GLU A 132 1.40 12.07 9.01
N ASN A 133 2.02 12.50 7.91
CA ASN A 133 2.76 13.74 7.82
C ASN A 133 1.88 14.82 7.15
N ASN A 134 1.60 15.88 7.87
CA ASN A 134 0.80 17.02 7.41
C ASN A 134 1.66 18.23 7.02
N GLY A 135 2.93 18.00 6.67
CA GLY A 135 3.90 19.01 6.30
C GLY A 135 4.91 19.30 7.39
N ILE A 136 5.34 20.55 7.50
CA ILE A 136 6.41 21.01 8.38
C ILE A 136 5.92 22.21 9.22
N TYR A 137 6.30 22.28 10.48
CA TYR A 137 6.07 23.47 11.30
C TYR A 137 6.93 24.61 10.80
N LEU A 138 6.33 25.71 10.35
CA LEU A 138 7.07 26.89 9.86
C LEU A 138 7.56 27.79 10.99
N SER A 139 6.91 27.74 12.14
CA SER A 139 7.27 28.48 13.36
C SER A 139 7.03 27.66 14.62
N ASP A 140 7.72 28.00 15.69
CA ASP A 140 7.53 27.39 17.00
C ASP A 140 6.11 27.61 17.58
N ALA A 141 5.42 28.66 17.13
CA ALA A 141 4.06 28.97 17.54
C ALA A 141 3.01 28.02 16.93
N GLU A 142 3.34 27.34 15.83
CA GLU A 142 2.46 26.35 15.22
C GLU A 142 2.49 24.99 15.91
N VAL A 143 3.52 24.72 16.74
CA VAL A 143 3.62 23.46 17.47
C VAL A 143 2.52 23.39 18.52
N PRO A 144 1.70 22.34 18.53
CA PRO A 144 0.64 22.20 19.53
C PRO A 144 1.18 22.22 20.96
N VAL A 145 0.44 22.90 21.82
CA VAL A 145 0.73 23.00 23.27
C VAL A 145 -0.47 22.50 24.05
N LYS A 146 -0.25 21.52 24.93
CA LYS A 146 -1.26 20.99 25.84
C LYS A 146 -0.71 21.03 27.25
N ASP A 147 -1.48 21.62 28.20
CA ASP A 147 -1.09 21.79 29.59
C ASP A 147 0.28 22.47 29.78
N GLY A 148 0.55 23.50 28.93
CA GLY A 148 1.80 24.25 28.94
C GLY A 148 3.02 23.52 28.39
N LYS A 149 2.86 22.31 27.83
CA LYS A 149 3.94 21.53 27.22
C LYS A 149 3.75 21.42 25.71
N LYS A 150 4.82 21.61 24.94
CA LYS A 150 4.83 21.40 23.50
C LYS A 150 4.68 19.91 23.19
N MET A 151 4.16 19.61 22.02
CA MET A 151 4.10 18.26 21.48
C MET A 151 5.50 17.63 21.42
N THR A 152 5.59 16.33 21.73
CA THR A 152 6.84 15.62 21.81
C THR A 152 6.86 14.37 20.91
N VAL A 153 8.05 14.01 20.42
CA VAL A 153 8.35 12.73 19.78
C VAL A 153 9.51 12.10 20.52
N ASN A 154 9.37 10.87 20.98
CA ASN A 154 10.38 10.17 21.78
C ASN A 154 10.88 11.01 22.99
N GLY A 155 9.99 11.82 23.58
CA GLY A 155 10.32 12.67 24.72
C GLY A 155 11.04 13.99 24.36
N VAL A 156 11.26 14.29 23.08
CA VAL A 156 11.87 15.53 22.60
C VAL A 156 10.79 16.46 22.06
N GLU A 157 10.78 17.72 22.50
CA GLU A 157 9.82 18.74 22.05
C GLU A 157 10.03 19.09 20.58
N LEU A 158 8.92 19.13 19.82
CA LEU A 158 8.91 19.59 18.45
C LEU A 158 9.09 21.12 18.37
N LYS A 159 9.66 21.58 17.27
CA LYS A 159 9.90 22.98 16.98
C LYS A 159 9.82 23.28 15.48
N ALA A 160 9.99 24.53 15.11
CA ALA A 160 10.02 24.95 13.72
C ALA A 160 10.98 24.09 12.89
N GLY A 161 10.55 23.67 11.71
CA GLY A 161 11.27 22.77 10.81
C GLY A 161 11.05 21.28 11.06
N ASP A 162 10.39 20.89 12.15
CA ASP A 162 10.05 19.50 12.41
C ASP A 162 8.76 19.08 11.66
N PRO A 163 8.57 17.78 11.37
CA PRO A 163 7.37 17.30 10.71
C PRO A 163 6.10 17.52 11.53
N LYS A 164 5.00 17.88 10.88
CA LYS A 164 3.66 17.94 11.47
C LYS A 164 3.01 16.58 11.43
N TRP A 165 3.37 15.68 12.35
CA TRP A 165 2.68 14.39 12.45
C TRP A 165 1.30 14.53 13.08
N GLY A 166 0.38 13.68 12.67
CA GLY A 166 -0.98 13.64 13.23
C GLY A 166 -1.00 12.95 14.59
N ASP A 167 -1.34 13.69 15.62
CA ASP A 167 -1.67 13.14 16.94
C ASP A 167 -3.12 12.66 16.91
N ARG A 168 -3.32 11.35 16.88
CA ARG A 168 -4.64 10.73 16.71
C ARG A 168 -5.38 10.49 18.01
N ASN A 169 -4.64 10.21 19.08
CA ASN A 169 -5.22 10.00 20.40
C ASN A 169 -5.35 11.31 21.21
N GLY A 170 -4.72 12.41 20.76
CA GLY A 170 -4.79 13.73 21.38
C GLY A 170 -4.02 13.83 22.71
N ASP A 171 -3.00 12.99 22.90
CA ASP A 171 -2.19 12.97 24.12
C ASP A 171 -0.99 13.94 24.08
N ASN A 172 -0.78 14.62 22.94
CA ASN A 172 0.31 15.55 22.67
C ASN A 172 1.70 14.88 22.60
N LYS A 173 1.70 13.58 22.27
CA LYS A 173 2.92 12.80 22.03
C LYS A 173 2.74 12.03 20.72
N ILE A 174 3.76 12.00 19.91
CA ILE A 174 3.75 11.17 18.71
C ILE A 174 4.40 9.82 19.01
N THR A 175 3.58 8.78 18.89
CA THR A 175 3.94 7.40 19.16
C THR A 175 3.44 6.48 18.06
N ASP A 176 3.65 5.19 18.18
CA ASP A 176 3.11 4.21 17.23
C ASP A 176 1.58 4.11 17.27
N GLU A 177 0.94 4.59 18.36
CA GLU A 177 -0.53 4.65 18.49
C GLU A 177 -1.16 5.67 17.54
N ASP A 178 -0.37 6.62 17.03
CA ASP A 178 -0.82 7.67 16.09
C ASP A 178 -0.74 7.23 14.62
N LYS A 179 -0.22 6.04 14.35
CA LYS A 179 -0.16 5.49 13.01
C LYS A 179 -1.56 5.22 12.45
N VAL A 180 -1.69 5.41 11.16
CA VAL A 180 -2.92 5.20 10.40
C VAL A 180 -2.70 4.25 9.23
N LEU A 181 -3.79 3.60 8.80
CA LEU A 181 -3.77 2.79 7.58
C LEU A 181 -3.90 3.71 6.36
N LYS A 182 -2.89 3.72 5.49
CA LYS A 182 -2.85 4.52 4.25
C LYS A 182 -2.41 3.69 3.06
N GLY A 183 -2.83 4.13 1.87
CA GLY A 183 -2.43 3.53 0.61
C GLY A 183 -2.82 2.06 0.47
N HIS A 184 -2.37 1.45 -0.60
CA HIS A 184 -2.56 0.03 -0.92
C HIS A 184 -1.31 -0.49 -1.61
N SER A 185 -0.76 -1.62 -1.18
CA SER A 185 0.40 -2.21 -1.86
C SER A 185 0.02 -2.96 -3.14
N LEU A 186 -1.25 -3.33 -3.28
CA LEU A 186 -1.79 -3.96 -4.47
C LEU A 186 -2.60 -2.97 -5.31
N PRO A 187 -2.57 -3.09 -6.65
CA PRO A 187 -3.39 -2.23 -7.51
C PRO A 187 -4.87 -2.55 -7.33
N LYS A 188 -5.69 -1.51 -7.29
CA LYS A 188 -7.17 -1.63 -7.30
C LYS A 188 -7.70 -1.89 -8.70
N TYR A 189 -7.04 -1.31 -9.70
CA TYR A 189 -7.42 -1.40 -11.09
C TYR A 189 -6.24 -1.97 -11.88
N THR A 190 -6.51 -2.98 -12.67
CA THR A 190 -5.57 -3.49 -13.67
C THR A 190 -6.26 -3.59 -15.00
N GLY A 191 -5.52 -3.41 -16.07
CA GLY A 191 -6.11 -3.52 -17.39
C GLY A 191 -5.06 -3.49 -18.48
N GLY A 192 -5.56 -3.62 -19.69
CA GLY A 192 -4.70 -3.56 -20.84
C GLY A 192 -5.48 -3.38 -22.13
N PHE A 193 -4.74 -3.01 -23.13
CA PHE A 193 -5.21 -2.88 -24.52
C PHE A 193 -4.23 -3.63 -25.43
N SER A 194 -4.77 -4.36 -26.38
CA SER A 194 -3.98 -5.04 -27.40
C SER A 194 -4.52 -4.73 -28.81
N THR A 195 -3.62 -4.63 -29.76
CA THR A 195 -3.97 -4.49 -31.15
C THR A 195 -3.08 -5.37 -32.01
N GLN A 196 -3.65 -6.01 -33.00
CA GLN A 196 -2.94 -6.81 -33.99
C GLN A 196 -3.43 -6.47 -35.38
N LEU A 197 -2.53 -6.04 -36.23
CA LEU A 197 -2.80 -5.69 -37.61
C LEU A 197 -2.01 -6.63 -38.54
N LYS A 198 -2.72 -7.33 -39.40
CA LYS A 198 -2.13 -8.21 -40.42
C LYS A 198 -2.45 -7.70 -41.81
N PHE A 199 -1.48 -7.70 -42.67
CA PHE A 199 -1.63 -7.40 -44.09
C PHE A 199 -0.61 -8.14 -44.90
N LYS A 200 -1.07 -9.05 -45.75
CA LYS A 200 -0.20 -9.93 -46.56
C LYS A 200 0.80 -10.70 -45.67
N ARG A 201 2.08 -10.37 -45.78
CA ARG A 201 3.18 -10.98 -45.05
C ARG A 201 3.58 -10.17 -43.80
N PHE A 202 2.95 -9.06 -43.56
CA PHE A 202 3.24 -8.17 -42.40
C PHE A 202 2.28 -8.48 -41.28
N ASP A 203 2.82 -8.64 -40.09
CA ASP A 203 2.06 -8.77 -38.82
C ASP A 203 2.65 -7.77 -37.83
N LEU A 204 1.82 -6.84 -37.34
CA LEU A 204 2.16 -5.84 -36.33
C LEU A 204 1.27 -6.05 -35.12
N GLY A 205 1.88 -6.35 -33.96
CA GLY A 205 1.18 -6.48 -32.69
C GLY A 205 1.72 -5.50 -31.66
N ALA A 206 0.82 -4.91 -30.88
CA ALA A 206 1.18 -4.13 -29.70
C ALA A 206 0.25 -4.47 -28.55
N SER A 207 0.81 -4.54 -27.34
CA SER A 207 0.06 -4.76 -26.11
C SER A 207 0.54 -3.78 -25.05
N PHE A 208 -0.44 -3.17 -24.37
CA PHE A 208 -0.22 -2.23 -23.28
C PHE A 208 -0.88 -2.80 -22.03
N PHE A 209 -0.21 -2.68 -20.91
CA PHE A 209 -0.73 -3.04 -19.60
C PHE A 209 -0.61 -1.85 -18.66
N PHE A 210 -1.59 -1.68 -17.78
CA PHE A 210 -1.55 -0.72 -16.70
C PHE A 210 -2.03 -1.33 -15.39
N ALA A 211 -1.49 -0.81 -14.29
CA ALA A 211 -1.94 -1.08 -12.94
C ALA A 211 -2.03 0.25 -12.20
N ALA A 212 -3.12 0.50 -11.51
CA ALA A 212 -3.39 1.78 -10.85
C ALA A 212 -4.02 1.62 -9.47
N GLY A 213 -3.86 2.66 -8.65
CA GLY A 213 -4.42 2.70 -7.29
C GLY A 213 -3.55 1.99 -6.26
N GLN A 214 -2.32 1.63 -6.60
CA GLN A 214 -1.32 1.10 -5.67
C GLN A 214 -0.40 2.21 -5.15
N SER A 215 0.23 1.93 -4.02
CA SER A 215 1.25 2.77 -3.40
C SER A 215 2.45 1.90 -3.05
N ALA A 216 3.61 2.50 -2.97
CA ALA A 216 4.83 1.83 -2.54
C ALA A 216 5.59 2.71 -1.54
N MET A 217 6.21 2.09 -0.54
CA MET A 217 7.13 2.80 0.34
C MET A 217 8.47 2.97 -0.36
N ASN A 218 8.89 4.22 -0.57
CA ASN A 218 10.16 4.55 -1.17
C ASN A 218 11.29 4.47 -0.11
N TYR A 219 11.66 3.26 0.27
CA TYR A 219 12.77 3.03 1.21
C TYR A 219 14.10 3.56 0.71
N ARG A 220 14.26 3.68 -0.61
CA ARG A 220 15.48 4.26 -1.18
C ARG A 220 15.58 5.75 -0.88
N ALA A 221 14.48 6.49 -0.99
CA ALA A 221 14.43 7.89 -0.60
C ALA A 221 14.72 8.03 0.91
N TYR A 222 14.10 7.19 1.74
CA TYR A 222 14.40 7.15 3.16
C TYR A 222 15.91 6.96 3.44
N GLN A 223 16.53 5.97 2.83
CA GLN A 223 17.96 5.70 3.02
C GLN A 223 18.87 6.83 2.50
N GLN A 224 18.48 7.50 1.41
CA GLN A 224 19.22 8.63 0.88
C GLN A 224 19.16 9.87 1.78
N TYR A 225 18.10 10.01 2.56
CA TYR A 225 17.84 11.15 3.44
C TYR A 225 18.09 10.84 4.92
N ASP A 226 18.46 9.61 5.25
CA ASP A 226 18.86 9.24 6.60
C ASP A 226 20.30 9.66 6.90
N PHE A 227 20.45 10.89 7.38
CA PHE A 227 21.75 11.43 7.76
C PHE A 227 22.20 11.03 9.19
N THR A 228 21.41 10.24 9.88
CA THR A 228 21.75 9.81 11.26
C THR A 228 22.91 8.83 11.31
N THR A 229 23.26 8.22 10.17
CA THR A 229 24.37 7.27 10.05
C THR A 229 25.69 7.95 9.67
N LEU A 230 25.70 9.24 9.33
CA LEU A 230 26.91 9.97 8.95
C LEU A 230 27.99 9.98 10.05
N ASP A 231 27.58 10.03 11.31
CA ASP A 231 28.49 9.95 12.45
C ASP A 231 29.18 8.58 12.58
N LYS A 232 28.70 7.57 11.86
CA LYS A 232 29.28 6.22 11.82
C LYS A 232 30.23 6.01 10.63
N GLY A 233 30.48 7.04 9.84
CA GLY A 233 31.37 6.99 8.68
C GLY A 233 30.74 6.42 7.42
N ASP A 234 29.42 6.26 7.38
CA ASP A 234 28.69 5.82 6.20
C ASP A 234 28.60 6.94 5.17
N ASN A 235 28.81 6.62 3.91
CA ASN A 235 28.66 7.57 2.82
C ASN A 235 27.20 7.68 2.41
N LEU A 236 26.74 8.91 2.11
CA LEU A 236 25.45 9.13 1.48
C LEU A 236 25.37 8.40 0.13
N ALA A 237 24.35 7.61 -0.07
CA ALA A 237 24.17 6.78 -1.25
C ALA A 237 23.82 7.57 -2.55
N GLY A 238 23.84 8.89 -2.52
CA GLY A 238 23.62 9.75 -3.69
C GLY A 238 23.45 11.19 -3.29
N VAL A 239 24.14 12.08 -4.00
CA VAL A 239 23.99 13.52 -3.81
C VAL A 239 22.95 14.01 -4.81
N LYS A 240 21.69 14.08 -4.37
CA LYS A 240 20.72 14.96 -5.00
C LYS A 240 20.62 16.22 -4.16
N GLU A 241 20.41 17.34 -4.83
CA GLU A 241 20.09 18.58 -4.14
C GLU A 241 18.82 18.39 -3.32
N ILE A 242 18.94 18.44 -1.99
CA ILE A 242 17.83 18.19 -1.07
C ILE A 242 17.51 19.53 -0.41
N PHE A 243 16.29 20.00 -0.62
CA PHE A 243 15.82 21.25 -0.05
C PHE A 243 15.26 20.99 1.35
N PHE A 244 16.13 21.08 2.35
CA PHE A 244 15.73 21.07 3.75
C PHE A 244 15.21 22.43 4.19
N TRP A 245 14.25 22.40 5.11
CA TRP A 245 13.86 23.61 5.81
C TRP A 245 15.05 24.17 6.62
N GLN A 246 15.38 25.43 6.40
CA GLN A 246 16.51 26.09 7.05
C GLN A 246 16.05 27.14 8.07
N SER A 247 15.18 28.05 7.66
CA SER A 247 14.61 29.09 8.51
C SER A 247 13.51 29.86 7.79
N GLY A 248 12.63 30.50 8.54
CA GLY A 248 11.56 31.34 7.99
C GLY A 248 10.34 30.57 7.50
N ASN A 249 9.36 31.29 6.96
CA ASN A 249 8.07 30.73 6.55
C ASN A 249 8.06 30.19 5.10
N VAL A 250 9.18 29.63 4.63
CA VAL A 250 9.25 29.05 3.30
C VAL A 250 8.94 27.57 3.40
N PRO A 251 7.85 27.09 2.77
CA PRO A 251 7.53 25.68 2.74
C PRO A 251 8.65 24.94 1.97
N MET A 252 9.14 23.85 2.55
CA MET A 252 10.09 22.94 1.94
C MET A 252 9.53 21.53 1.95
N ASP A 253 10.01 20.67 1.04
CA ASP A 253 9.53 19.30 0.91
C ASP A 253 10.00 18.42 2.07
N TYR A 254 11.14 18.79 2.69
CA TYR A 254 11.77 18.00 3.75
C TYR A 254 11.97 18.81 5.04
N PRO A 255 11.81 18.16 6.20
CA PRO A 255 12.04 18.76 7.50
C PRO A 255 13.47 19.29 7.65
N ARG A 256 13.70 20.07 8.71
CA ARG A 256 15.05 20.54 9.04
C ARG A 256 16.00 19.37 9.28
N TYR A 257 17.23 19.55 8.88
CA TYR A 257 18.32 18.65 9.23
C TYR A 257 18.62 18.78 10.73
N ASN A 258 18.49 17.69 11.48
CA ASN A 258 18.74 17.69 12.91
C ASN A 258 19.31 16.36 13.41
N VAL A 259 20.63 16.24 13.40
CA VAL A 259 21.37 15.05 13.87
C VAL A 259 21.38 14.94 15.40
N LEU A 260 21.23 16.08 16.10
CA LEU A 260 21.55 16.15 17.54
C LEU A 260 20.31 16.05 18.45
N SER A 261 19.07 16.14 17.94
CA SER A 261 17.90 16.31 18.79
C SER A 261 17.23 14.99 19.24
N GLY A 262 17.70 13.83 18.79
CA GLY A 262 17.01 12.56 19.04
C GLY A 262 15.64 12.42 18.35
N VAL A 263 15.12 13.51 17.75
CA VAL A 263 13.97 13.49 16.88
C VAL A 263 14.46 13.14 15.49
N HIS A 264 14.09 11.95 15.02
CA HIS A 264 14.42 11.51 13.69
C HIS A 264 13.34 11.99 12.71
N PRO A 265 13.55 13.07 11.92
CA PRO A 265 12.52 13.59 11.01
C PRO A 265 12.27 12.66 9.82
N TYR A 266 13.10 11.62 9.65
CA TYR A 266 13.09 10.69 8.52
C TYR A 266 12.72 9.28 8.93
N ARG A 267 11.63 9.13 9.65
CA ARG A 267 11.12 7.78 9.98
C ARG A 267 10.67 7.07 8.72
N ALA A 268 11.12 5.83 8.53
CA ALA A 268 10.72 5.01 7.39
C ALA A 268 9.22 4.69 7.37
N ASP A 269 8.59 4.70 8.52
CA ASP A 269 7.19 4.37 8.73
C ASP A 269 6.25 5.58 8.69
N GLN A 270 6.62 6.65 7.95
CA GLN A 270 5.77 7.81 7.70
C GLN A 270 5.30 7.87 6.25
N ASP A 271 4.16 8.50 6.02
CA ASP A 271 3.53 8.59 4.70
C ASP A 271 4.24 9.55 3.73
N LEU A 272 5.23 10.33 4.20
CA LEU A 272 6.12 11.12 3.35
C LEU A 272 6.81 10.25 2.26
N TYR A 273 7.10 8.98 2.58
CA TYR A 273 7.72 8.03 1.66
C TYR A 273 6.72 7.11 0.98
N LEU A 274 5.42 7.31 1.19
CA LEU A 274 4.37 6.54 0.55
C LEU A 274 3.98 7.17 -0.79
N GLU A 275 4.53 6.65 -1.86
CA GLU A 275 4.31 7.13 -3.22
C GLU A 275 3.17 6.38 -3.91
N LYS A 276 2.34 7.12 -4.66
CA LYS A 276 1.38 6.51 -5.57
C LYS A 276 2.11 6.02 -6.82
N VAL A 277 1.88 4.78 -7.17
CA VAL A 277 2.45 4.14 -8.37
C VAL A 277 1.34 3.95 -9.39
N SER A 278 1.56 4.38 -10.61
CA SER A 278 0.64 4.23 -11.74
C SER A 278 1.38 3.83 -13.02
#